data_b88bf9517243059a185042c2b5706501
#
_entry.id   b88bf9517243059a185042c2b5706501
#
_cell.length_a   1.000
_cell.length_b   1.000
_cell.length_c   1.000
_cell.angle_alpha   90.00
_cell.angle_beta   90.00
_cell.angle_gamma   90.00
#
_symmetry.space_group_name_H-M   'P 1'
#
loop_
_entity.id
_entity.type
_entity.pdbx_description
1 polymer ?
#
loop_
_entity_poly.entity_id
_entity_poly.type
_entity_poly.pdbx_seq_one_letter_code
_entity_poly.pdbx_strand_id
1 'polypeptide(L)'
;MTTQNPPSADGVPPHPGERIVAGSTLVEDICETICALFLVVSIVLIAAEAIARNVFATSFQITDEVCGYLLVALTFLSMSVAEAHGAFHRVELVQSRLTAAGRLISQLVFDFISLVASLLVTWQLYRLAANSWHSADVAPTPLQTPLWLPQCTMVIGMALLCLALVRAMLAKAKILSRGATS
;
A
#
# COMPACT_ATOMS: atom_id res chain seq x y z
N MET A 1 -7.53 -38.65 -15.05
CA MET A 1 -6.84 -37.79 -16.03
C MET A 1 -6.11 -36.74 -15.25
N THR A 2 -4.84 -37.01 -14.95
CA THR A 2 -3.92 -36.13 -14.21
C THR A 2 -3.36 -35.10 -15.19
N THR A 3 -3.76 -33.86 -15.06
CA THR A 3 -3.16 -32.74 -15.80
C THR A 3 -1.79 -32.44 -15.22
N GLN A 4 -0.78 -32.99 -15.84
CA GLN A 4 0.63 -32.72 -15.59
C GLN A 4 0.94 -31.30 -16.09
N ASN A 5 1.24 -30.40 -15.14
CA ASN A 5 1.71 -29.05 -15.43
C ASN A 5 3.04 -29.15 -16.22
N PRO A 6 3.22 -28.42 -17.34
CA PRO A 6 4.48 -28.49 -18.10
C PRO A 6 5.62 -27.98 -17.24
N PRO A 7 6.84 -28.55 -17.32
CA PRO A 7 8.01 -28.07 -16.60
C PRO A 7 8.35 -26.68 -17.09
N SER A 8 8.55 -25.73 -16.15
CA SER A 8 9.06 -24.38 -16.39
C SER A 8 10.38 -24.49 -17.17
N ALA A 9 10.47 -23.77 -18.30
CA ALA A 9 11.53 -23.85 -19.28
C ALA A 9 12.92 -23.37 -18.80
N ASP A 10 12.99 -22.81 -17.59
CA ASP A 10 14.23 -22.29 -17.03
C ASP A 10 14.57 -23.10 -15.78
N GLY A 11 15.47 -24.05 -15.91
CA GLY A 11 15.97 -24.89 -14.81
C GLY A 11 16.81 -24.14 -13.78
N VAL A 12 16.47 -22.89 -13.52
CA VAL A 12 17.02 -22.05 -12.44
C VAL A 12 16.25 -22.34 -11.18
N PRO A 13 16.88 -22.88 -10.11
CA PRO A 13 16.21 -23.02 -8.83
C PRO A 13 15.75 -21.64 -8.36
N PRO A 14 14.52 -21.49 -7.83
CA PRO A 14 14.03 -20.21 -7.35
C PRO A 14 15.00 -19.67 -6.31
N HIS A 15 15.45 -18.43 -6.53
CA HIS A 15 16.38 -17.76 -5.63
C HIS A 15 15.86 -17.81 -4.20
N PRO A 16 16.70 -18.14 -3.19
CA PRO A 16 16.26 -18.31 -1.79
C PRO A 16 15.64 -17.06 -1.17
N GLY A 17 15.68 -15.92 -1.87
CA GLY A 17 15.02 -14.69 -1.46
C GLY A 17 13.56 -14.53 -1.91
N GLU A 18 13.07 -15.38 -2.81
CA GLU A 18 11.76 -15.22 -3.45
C GLU A 18 10.59 -15.80 -2.63
N ARG A 19 10.87 -16.54 -1.57
CA ARG A 19 9.85 -17.23 -0.77
C ARG A 19 9.58 -16.61 0.62
N ILE A 20 10.08 -15.43 0.91
CA ILE A 20 9.71 -14.72 2.14
C ILE A 20 8.70 -13.62 1.82
N VAL A 21 7.78 -13.91 0.94
CA VAL A 21 6.50 -13.21 0.90
C VAL A 21 5.70 -13.83 2.04
N ALA A 22 5.53 -13.10 3.13
CA ALA A 22 4.52 -13.45 4.12
C ALA A 22 3.23 -13.59 3.30
N GLY A 23 2.65 -14.81 3.27
CA GLY A 23 1.50 -15.09 2.43
C GLY A 23 0.47 -13.98 2.60
N SER A 24 -0.13 -13.52 1.49
CA SER A 24 -1.15 -12.47 1.50
C SER A 24 -2.16 -12.78 2.60
N THR A 25 -2.32 -11.82 3.50
CA THR A 25 -3.32 -11.98 4.56
C THR A 25 -4.64 -11.50 4.02
N LEU A 26 -5.76 -12.00 4.57
CA LEU A 26 -7.11 -11.55 4.21
C LEU A 26 -7.23 -10.02 4.18
N VAL A 27 -6.47 -9.32 5.02
CA VAL A 27 -6.46 -7.85 5.06
C VAL A 27 -5.85 -7.27 3.78
N GLU A 28 -4.78 -7.86 3.29
CA GLU A 28 -4.08 -7.43 2.07
C GLU A 28 -4.93 -7.70 0.83
N ASP A 29 -5.55 -8.88 0.74
CA ASP A 29 -6.46 -9.24 -0.34
C ASP A 29 -7.69 -8.32 -0.38
N ILE A 30 -8.24 -7.96 0.79
CA ILE A 30 -9.33 -6.98 0.91
C ILE A 30 -8.88 -5.60 0.44
N CYS A 31 -7.71 -5.12 0.88
CA CYS A 31 -7.17 -3.83 0.47
C CYS A 31 -6.93 -3.77 -1.05
N GLU A 32 -6.39 -4.84 -1.64
CA GLU A 32 -6.18 -4.94 -3.08
C GLU A 32 -7.50 -4.86 -3.85
N THR A 33 -8.52 -5.59 -3.39
CA THR A 33 -9.86 -5.55 -3.99
C THR A 33 -10.48 -4.16 -3.90
N ILE A 34 -10.35 -3.49 -2.75
CA ILE A 34 -10.84 -2.12 -2.56
C ILE A 34 -10.10 -1.14 -3.48
N CYS A 35 -8.78 -1.27 -3.60
CA CYS A 35 -7.98 -0.44 -4.51
C CYS A 35 -8.42 -0.63 -5.97
N ALA A 36 -8.63 -1.88 -6.41
CA ALA A 36 -9.12 -2.17 -7.74
C ALA A 36 -10.51 -1.56 -7.98
N LEU A 37 -11.42 -1.67 -7.01
CA LEU A 37 -12.74 -1.06 -7.09
C LEU A 37 -12.66 0.46 -7.19
N PHE A 38 -11.85 1.13 -6.38
CA PHE A 38 -11.67 2.58 -6.42
C PHE A 38 -11.12 3.04 -7.78
N LEU A 39 -10.20 2.28 -8.35
CA LEU A 39 -9.65 2.57 -9.67
C LEU A 39 -10.73 2.45 -10.75
N VAL A 40 -11.52 1.39 -10.75
CA VAL A 40 -12.63 1.22 -11.72
C VAL A 40 -13.66 2.34 -11.58
N VAL A 41 -14.07 2.68 -10.35
CA VAL A 41 -15.00 3.78 -10.08
C VAL A 41 -14.44 5.10 -10.58
N SER A 42 -13.17 5.39 -10.35
CA SER A 42 -12.51 6.62 -10.83
C SER A 42 -12.53 6.70 -12.36
N ILE A 43 -12.21 5.58 -13.05
CA ILE A 43 -12.25 5.53 -14.52
C ILE A 43 -13.66 5.81 -15.05
N VAL A 44 -14.67 5.16 -14.45
CA VAL A 44 -16.07 5.34 -14.86
C VAL A 44 -16.53 6.78 -14.64
N LEU A 45 -16.19 7.38 -13.50
CA LEU A 45 -16.53 8.77 -13.20
C LEU A 45 -15.89 9.75 -14.19
N ILE A 46 -14.59 9.59 -14.46
CA ILE A 46 -13.87 10.44 -15.43
C ILE A 46 -14.44 10.28 -16.84
N ALA A 47 -14.75 9.04 -17.25
CA ALA A 47 -15.35 8.79 -18.56
C ALA A 47 -16.75 9.40 -18.68
N ALA A 48 -17.57 9.28 -17.64
CA ALA A 48 -18.91 9.89 -17.60
C ALA A 48 -18.83 11.42 -17.67
N GLU A 49 -17.90 12.04 -16.93
CA GLU A 49 -17.66 13.48 -16.98
C GLU A 49 -17.20 13.93 -18.36
N ALA A 50 -16.28 13.18 -18.99
CA ALA A 50 -15.82 13.48 -20.34
C ALA A 50 -16.96 13.44 -21.37
N ILE A 51 -17.85 12.46 -21.26
CA ILE A 51 -19.04 12.36 -22.11
C ILE A 51 -20.01 13.54 -21.86
N ALA A 52 -20.27 13.84 -20.58
CA ALA A 52 -21.16 14.93 -20.19
C ALA A 52 -20.66 16.28 -20.73
N ARG A 53 -19.36 16.55 -20.65
CA ARG A 53 -18.75 17.78 -21.19
C ARG A 53 -18.86 17.85 -22.71
N ASN A 54 -18.60 16.74 -23.40
CA ASN A 54 -18.60 16.76 -24.89
C ASN A 54 -19.99 16.74 -25.51
N VAL A 55 -20.95 16.03 -24.90
CA VAL A 55 -22.30 15.84 -25.45
C VAL A 55 -23.28 16.90 -24.94
N PHE A 56 -23.21 17.21 -23.64
CA PHE A 56 -24.18 18.11 -22.99
C PHE A 56 -23.63 19.49 -22.68
N ALA A 57 -22.34 19.76 -22.97
CA ALA A 57 -21.65 21.00 -22.60
C ALA A 57 -21.80 21.36 -21.10
N THR A 58 -22.04 20.37 -20.26
CA THR A 58 -22.26 20.51 -18.82
C THR A 58 -21.11 19.84 -18.06
N SER A 59 -20.57 20.48 -17.03
CA SER A 59 -19.52 19.93 -16.18
C SER A 59 -20.07 19.60 -14.81
N PHE A 60 -19.85 18.37 -14.36
CA PHE A 60 -20.10 17.98 -12.96
C PHE A 60 -18.83 18.28 -12.15
N GLN A 61 -18.75 19.45 -11.52
CA GLN A 61 -17.61 19.83 -10.68
C GLN A 61 -17.36 18.85 -9.50
N ILE A 62 -18.33 17.99 -9.21
CA ILE A 62 -18.29 16.94 -8.18
C ILE A 62 -17.31 15.83 -8.54
N THR A 63 -17.14 15.51 -9.84
CA THR A 63 -16.28 14.41 -10.29
C THR A 63 -14.82 14.64 -9.90
N ASP A 64 -14.30 15.83 -10.06
CA ASP A 64 -12.91 16.17 -9.74
C ASP A 64 -12.63 15.98 -8.23
N GLU A 65 -13.57 16.36 -7.37
CA GLU A 65 -13.47 16.22 -5.93
C GLU A 65 -13.50 14.74 -5.51
N VAL A 66 -14.49 14.00 -5.98
CA VAL A 66 -14.63 12.57 -5.65
C VAL A 66 -13.44 11.76 -6.16
N CYS A 67 -12.99 12.00 -7.40
CA CYS A 67 -11.82 11.33 -7.95
C CYS A 67 -10.54 11.66 -7.16
N GLY A 68 -10.39 12.89 -6.69
CA GLY A 68 -9.29 13.29 -5.81
C GLY A 68 -9.27 12.48 -4.52
N TYR A 69 -10.42 12.30 -3.87
CA TYR A 69 -10.52 11.50 -2.65
C TYR A 69 -10.28 10.01 -2.88
N LEU A 70 -10.79 9.46 -3.98
CA LEU A 70 -10.52 8.07 -4.37
C LEU A 70 -9.03 7.85 -4.66
N LEU A 71 -8.37 8.80 -5.33
CA LEU A 71 -6.94 8.73 -5.61
C LEU A 71 -6.10 8.74 -4.33
N VAL A 72 -6.45 9.59 -3.37
CA VAL A 72 -5.80 9.62 -2.06
C VAL A 72 -5.98 8.29 -1.34
N ALA A 73 -7.21 7.79 -1.26
CA ALA A 73 -7.49 6.51 -0.64
C ALA A 73 -6.71 5.36 -1.30
N LEU A 74 -6.73 5.30 -2.64
CA LEU A 74 -5.99 4.31 -3.43
C LEU A 74 -4.49 4.38 -3.15
N THR A 75 -3.90 5.58 -3.11
CA THR A 75 -2.47 5.75 -2.87
C THR A 75 -2.06 5.22 -1.50
N PHE A 76 -2.78 5.58 -0.44
CA PHE A 76 -2.42 5.18 0.92
C PHE A 76 -2.73 3.71 1.23
N LEU A 77 -3.82 3.15 0.68
CA LEU A 77 -4.10 1.73 0.85
C LEU A 77 -3.12 0.86 0.03
N SER A 78 -2.78 1.26 -1.19
CA SER A 78 -1.87 0.49 -2.04
C SER A 78 -0.45 0.42 -1.48
N MET A 79 -0.01 1.40 -0.67
CA MET A 79 1.29 1.32 0.01
C MET A 79 1.39 0.10 0.93
N SER A 80 0.33 -0.23 1.67
CA SER A 80 0.34 -1.42 2.54
C SER A 80 0.37 -2.72 1.74
N VAL A 81 -0.32 -2.76 0.61
CA VAL A 81 -0.32 -3.91 -0.31
C VAL A 81 1.06 -4.08 -0.96
N ALA A 82 1.67 -2.98 -1.42
CA ALA A 82 3.00 -2.99 -2.02
C ALA A 82 4.07 -3.52 -1.03
N GLU A 83 4.00 -3.12 0.24
CA GLU A 83 4.87 -3.64 1.29
C GLU A 83 4.67 -5.14 1.51
N ALA A 84 3.44 -5.61 1.59
CA ALA A 84 3.12 -7.02 1.77
C ALA A 84 3.68 -7.89 0.64
N HIS A 85 3.70 -7.37 -0.59
CA HIS A 85 4.33 -8.03 -1.74
C HIS A 85 5.85 -7.83 -1.83
N GLY A 86 6.47 -7.18 -0.84
CA GLY A 86 7.92 -6.97 -0.76
C GLY A 86 8.46 -5.97 -1.78
N ALA A 87 7.63 -5.07 -2.31
CA ALA A 87 8.03 -4.11 -3.33
C ALA A 87 9.03 -3.07 -2.82
N PHE A 88 9.01 -2.73 -1.53
CA PHE A 88 9.90 -1.71 -0.95
C PHE A 88 11.33 -2.18 -0.67
N HIS A 89 11.60 -3.49 -0.64
CA HIS A 89 12.86 -4.04 -0.14
C HIS A 89 13.89 -4.40 -1.22
N ARG A 90 13.67 -4.01 -2.47
CA ARG A 90 14.54 -4.41 -3.58
C ARG A 90 15.67 -3.42 -3.87
N VAL A 91 16.54 -3.19 -2.91
CA VAL A 91 17.87 -2.62 -3.21
C VAL A 91 18.79 -3.78 -3.61
N GLU A 92 18.48 -4.44 -4.72
CA GLU A 92 19.19 -5.64 -5.22
C GLU A 92 20.68 -5.38 -5.43
N LEU A 93 21.05 -4.16 -5.84
CA LEU A 93 22.44 -3.79 -6.12
C LEU A 93 23.34 -3.84 -4.89
N VAL A 94 22.83 -3.48 -3.71
CA VAL A 94 23.59 -3.52 -2.45
C VAL A 94 23.54 -4.92 -1.84
N GLN A 95 22.46 -5.63 -2.02
CA GLN A 95 22.25 -6.96 -1.43
C GLN A 95 23.03 -8.06 -2.15
N SER A 96 23.39 -7.89 -3.43
CA SER A 96 24.17 -8.87 -4.19
C SER A 96 25.61 -9.04 -3.70
N ARG A 97 26.14 -8.07 -2.95
CA ARG A 97 27.51 -8.09 -2.40
C ARG A 97 27.58 -8.47 -0.92
N LEU A 98 26.46 -8.68 -0.24
CA LEU A 98 26.44 -9.04 1.18
C LEU A 98 26.23 -10.55 1.37
N THR A 99 26.80 -11.07 2.48
CA THR A 99 26.53 -12.43 2.96
C THR A 99 25.05 -12.57 3.34
N ALA A 100 24.52 -13.81 3.36
CA ALA A 100 23.11 -14.07 3.67
C ALA A 100 22.67 -13.44 5.02
N ALA A 101 23.50 -13.48 6.03
CA ALA A 101 23.24 -12.83 7.32
C ALA A 101 23.26 -11.30 7.23
N GLY A 102 24.25 -10.73 6.53
CA GLY A 102 24.38 -9.30 6.32
C GLY A 102 23.17 -8.71 5.56
N ARG A 103 22.64 -9.47 4.60
CA ARG A 103 21.43 -9.11 3.85
C ARG A 103 20.19 -9.04 4.73
N LEU A 104 19.99 -10.01 5.61
CA LEU A 104 18.86 -10.01 6.56
C LEU A 104 18.96 -8.85 7.57
N ILE A 105 20.16 -8.59 8.08
CA ILE A 105 20.39 -7.48 9.03
C ILE A 105 20.11 -6.14 8.33
N SER A 106 20.63 -5.94 7.12
CA SER A 106 20.39 -4.73 6.33
C SER A 106 18.88 -4.51 6.10
N GLN A 107 18.15 -5.57 5.72
CA GLN A 107 16.70 -5.49 5.54
C GLN A 107 15.97 -5.10 6.84
N LEU A 108 16.34 -5.69 7.98
CA LEU A 108 15.76 -5.34 9.27
C LEU A 108 16.01 -3.87 9.67
N VAL A 109 17.20 -3.34 9.37
CA VAL A 109 17.52 -1.94 9.64
C VAL A 109 16.65 -1.01 8.77
N PHE A 110 16.52 -1.32 7.48
CA PHE A 110 15.64 -0.53 6.60
C PHE A 110 14.18 -0.62 7.00
N ASP A 111 13.67 -1.81 7.35
CA ASP A 111 12.30 -1.99 7.85
C ASP A 111 12.08 -1.17 9.13
N PHE A 112 13.06 -1.14 10.03
CA PHE A 112 12.96 -0.37 11.26
C PHE A 112 12.91 1.14 11.00
N ILE A 113 13.77 1.65 10.12
CA ILE A 113 13.76 3.06 9.73
C ILE A 113 12.41 3.41 9.06
N SER A 114 11.94 2.57 8.15
CA SER A 114 10.66 2.75 7.48
C SER A 114 9.49 2.71 8.47
N LEU A 115 9.53 1.84 9.47
CA LEU A 115 8.51 1.77 10.52
C LEU A 115 8.48 3.04 11.37
N VAL A 116 9.64 3.55 11.79
CA VAL A 116 9.71 4.80 12.56
C VAL A 116 9.17 5.97 11.74
N ALA A 117 9.58 6.08 10.47
CA ALA A 117 9.09 7.13 9.59
C ALA A 117 7.57 7.04 9.38
N SER A 118 7.04 5.83 9.10
CA SER A 118 5.60 5.63 8.90
C SER A 118 4.78 5.89 10.15
N LEU A 119 5.30 5.58 11.35
CA LEU A 119 4.64 5.92 12.61
C LEU A 119 4.57 7.44 12.85
N LEU A 120 5.65 8.17 12.56
CA LEU A 120 5.65 9.63 12.64
C LEU A 120 4.64 10.25 11.68
N VAL A 121 4.59 9.76 10.44
CA VAL A 121 3.61 10.23 9.45
C VAL A 121 2.18 9.89 9.90
N THR A 122 1.93 8.68 10.38
CA THR A 122 0.61 8.26 10.89
C THR A 122 0.15 9.17 12.02
N TRP A 123 1.05 9.51 12.95
CA TRP A 123 0.75 10.42 14.05
C TRP A 123 0.37 11.83 13.56
N GLN A 124 1.09 12.36 12.57
CA GLN A 124 0.78 13.68 12.01
C GLN A 124 -0.54 13.68 11.24
N LEU A 125 -0.81 12.63 10.46
CA LEU A 125 -2.07 12.48 9.74
C LEU A 125 -3.27 12.33 10.72
N TYR A 126 -3.08 11.58 11.81
CA TYR A 126 -4.09 11.49 12.87
C TYR A 126 -4.39 12.87 13.48
N ARG A 127 -3.35 13.65 13.80
CA ARG A 127 -3.53 15.03 14.31
C ARG A 127 -4.24 15.91 13.30
N LEU A 128 -3.92 15.77 12.03
CA LEU A 128 -4.57 16.51 10.95
C LEU A 128 -6.06 16.18 10.89
N ALA A 129 -6.41 14.89 10.86
CA ALA A 129 -7.80 14.42 10.82
C ALA A 129 -8.58 14.86 12.08
N ALA A 130 -7.97 14.76 13.26
CA ALA A 130 -8.58 15.18 14.50
C ALA A 130 -8.83 16.71 14.52
N ASN A 131 -7.88 17.50 14.01
CA ASN A 131 -8.05 18.94 13.92
C ASN A 131 -9.19 19.32 12.96
N SER A 132 -9.22 18.71 11.77
CA SER A 132 -10.30 18.95 10.79
C SER A 132 -11.67 18.52 11.30
N TRP A 133 -11.72 17.48 12.14
CA TRP A 133 -12.96 17.09 12.83
C TRP A 133 -13.43 18.15 13.82
N HIS A 134 -12.52 18.68 14.67
CA HIS A 134 -12.86 19.70 15.67
C HIS A 134 -13.18 21.05 15.05
N SER A 135 -12.51 21.44 13.97
CA SER A 135 -12.74 22.70 13.27
C SER A 135 -13.95 22.66 12.33
N ALA A 136 -14.54 21.47 12.12
CA ALA A 136 -15.59 21.24 11.13
C ALA A 136 -15.23 21.77 9.74
N ASP A 137 -13.96 21.55 9.36
CA ASP A 137 -13.42 22.03 8.08
C ASP A 137 -14.11 21.32 6.92
N VAL A 138 -14.58 22.10 5.94
CA VAL A 138 -15.18 21.62 4.70
C VAL A 138 -14.34 22.04 3.50
N ALA A 139 -14.40 21.25 2.44
CA ALA A 139 -13.72 21.58 1.20
C ALA A 139 -14.31 22.87 0.59
N PRO A 140 -13.47 23.77 0.02
CA PRO A 140 -13.93 24.98 -0.66
C PRO A 140 -14.49 24.67 -2.06
N THR A 141 -15.24 23.59 -2.20
CA THR A 141 -15.83 23.05 -3.41
C THR A 141 -17.36 23.08 -3.32
N PRO A 142 -18.07 22.98 -4.43
CA PRO A 142 -19.53 22.99 -4.43
C PRO A 142 -20.17 21.89 -3.56
N LEU A 143 -19.48 20.77 -3.36
CA LEU A 143 -19.96 19.65 -2.56
C LEU A 143 -19.77 19.89 -1.05
N GLN A 144 -18.89 20.80 -0.64
CA GLN A 144 -18.58 21.10 0.76
C GLN A 144 -18.33 19.84 1.61
N THR A 145 -17.64 18.86 1.02
CA THR A 145 -17.35 17.59 1.71
C THR A 145 -16.50 17.84 2.95
N PRO A 146 -16.84 17.24 4.10
CA PRO A 146 -16.03 17.38 5.30
C PRO A 146 -14.65 16.76 5.10
N LEU A 147 -13.59 17.55 5.30
CA LEU A 147 -12.19 17.18 5.00
C LEU A 147 -11.66 16.02 5.85
N TRP A 148 -12.26 15.75 7.00
CA TRP A 148 -11.86 14.61 7.83
C TRP A 148 -12.09 13.25 7.14
N LEU A 149 -13.03 13.13 6.18
CA LEU A 149 -13.32 11.88 5.48
C LEU A 149 -12.10 11.34 4.68
N PRO A 150 -11.53 12.10 3.72
CA PRO A 150 -10.33 11.64 3.01
C PRO A 150 -9.13 11.52 3.94
N GLN A 151 -9.02 12.37 4.97
CA GLN A 151 -7.92 12.30 5.94
C GLN A 151 -7.97 11.00 6.78
N CYS A 152 -9.16 10.51 7.14
CA CYS A 152 -9.30 9.21 7.81
C CYS A 152 -8.78 8.05 6.95
N THR A 153 -9.00 8.08 5.63
CA THR A 153 -8.48 7.03 4.74
C THR A 153 -6.95 7.03 4.69
N MET A 154 -6.31 8.21 4.76
CA MET A 154 -4.85 8.33 4.88
C MET A 154 -4.34 7.68 6.16
N VAL A 155 -4.99 7.96 7.30
CA VAL A 155 -4.61 7.40 8.61
C VAL A 155 -4.74 5.88 8.59
N ILE A 156 -5.85 5.36 8.05
CA ILE A 156 -6.09 3.91 7.94
C ILE A 156 -5.02 3.26 7.05
N GLY A 157 -4.75 3.80 5.87
CA GLY A 157 -3.75 3.27 4.95
C GLY A 157 -2.35 3.24 5.57
N MET A 158 -1.95 4.33 6.24
CA MET A 158 -0.65 4.37 6.94
C MET A 158 -0.58 3.43 8.15
N ALA A 159 -1.66 3.25 8.89
CA ALA A 159 -1.71 2.28 9.99
C ALA A 159 -1.58 0.84 9.48
N LEU A 160 -2.22 0.53 8.34
CA LEU A 160 -2.07 -0.76 7.67
C LEU A 160 -0.63 -0.99 7.17
N LEU A 161 0.03 0.04 6.65
CA LEU A 161 1.44 -0.02 6.29
C LEU A 161 2.32 -0.32 7.52
N CYS A 162 2.10 0.35 8.64
CA CYS A 162 2.82 0.05 9.88
C CYS A 162 2.63 -1.41 10.32
N LEU A 163 1.41 -1.95 10.21
CA LEU A 163 1.13 -3.36 10.50
C LEU A 163 1.86 -4.30 9.55
N ALA A 164 1.90 -3.99 8.26
CA ALA A 164 2.62 -4.79 7.26
C ALA A 164 4.13 -4.82 7.56
N LEU A 165 4.73 -3.65 7.86
CA LEU A 165 6.15 -3.54 8.24
C LEU A 165 6.48 -4.33 9.51
N VAL A 166 5.65 -4.25 10.55
CA VAL A 166 5.84 -5.02 11.79
C VAL A 166 5.82 -6.52 11.51
N ARG A 167 4.87 -6.99 10.70
CA ARG A 167 4.79 -8.41 10.30
C ARG A 167 6.03 -8.84 9.51
N ALA A 168 6.46 -8.02 8.55
CA ALA A 168 7.66 -8.29 7.77
C ALA A 168 8.91 -8.40 8.67
N MET A 169 9.06 -7.48 9.62
CA MET A 169 10.16 -7.52 10.61
C MET A 169 10.11 -8.77 11.48
N LEU A 170 8.94 -9.13 12.01
CA LEU A 170 8.78 -10.34 12.84
C LEU A 170 9.09 -11.62 12.07
N ALA A 171 8.67 -11.71 10.81
CA ALA A 171 8.98 -12.86 9.95
C ALA A 171 10.49 -13.00 9.72
N LYS A 172 11.19 -11.90 9.40
CA LYS A 172 12.65 -11.89 9.18
C LYS A 172 13.42 -12.18 10.47
N ALA A 173 13.01 -11.60 11.60
CA ALA A 173 13.64 -11.86 12.91
C ALA A 173 13.52 -13.33 13.32
N LYS A 174 12.39 -13.97 13.04
CA LYS A 174 12.17 -15.41 13.31
C LYS A 174 13.07 -16.31 12.47
N ILE A 175 13.37 -15.92 11.24
CA ILE A 175 14.30 -16.65 10.37
C ILE A 175 15.72 -16.53 10.89
N LEU A 176 16.13 -15.32 11.29
CA LEU A 176 17.45 -15.07 11.84
C LEU A 176 17.70 -15.87 13.13
N SER A 177 16.71 -15.95 14.02
CA SER A 177 16.81 -16.72 15.26
C SER A 177 16.90 -18.24 15.03
N ARG A 178 16.25 -18.76 13.98
CA ARG A 178 16.33 -20.20 13.63
C ARG A 178 17.63 -20.56 12.94
N GLY A 179 18.21 -19.65 12.14
CA GLY A 179 19.50 -19.85 11.50
C GLY A 179 20.71 -19.76 12.46
N ALA A 180 20.53 -19.14 13.63
CA ALA A 180 21.57 -19.05 14.65
C ALA A 180 21.63 -20.30 15.57
N THR A 181 20.66 -21.19 15.51
CA THR A 181 20.56 -22.41 16.32
C THR A 181 20.89 -23.70 15.57
N SER A 182 21.32 -23.61 14.31
CA SER A 182 21.80 -24.71 13.48
C SER A 182 23.28 -24.52 13.11
#